data_1ebc6bb8454470c5dbd547430d2a4e17
#
_entry.id   1ebc6bb8454470c5dbd547430d2a4e17
#
_cell.length_a   1.000
_cell.length_b   1.000
_cell.length_c   1.000
_cell.angle_alpha   90.00
_cell.angle_beta   90.00
_cell.angle_gamma   90.00
#
_symmetry.space_group_name_H-M   'P 1'
#
loop_
_entity.id
_entity.type
_entity.pdbx_description
1 polymer ?
#
loop_
_entity_poly.entity_id
_entity_poly.type
_entity_poly.pdbx_seq_one_letter_code
_entity_poly.pdbx_strand_id
1 'polypeptide(L)'
;MTTTSERAPSPELRSGTVPVNGLALYYEMHGRGDPLVLLHGAMGTIDVCFADLIPMLAPSHMVVAPELQGHGHTADIADRPLSYVQLAADVAGLMRSLGIGSADVVGYSLGGGVALQLAISEPSLVRRIVFAGGASYRRDGLHPDMLESGDSDVPDLTGTPWHAAYVKVAAQPEQWNTLVGKNVDLDRHFDGWTADQVRSVRAPTLLLVGDADIVRPEHTVEMFRLLGGGVNGDVAGLSRSRLAVLPGTSHVGVLGRVDWLGSMILDFLGEEL
;
A
#
# COMPACT_ATOMS: atom_id res chain seq x y z
N MET A 1 -8.09 -46.57 -2.09
CA MET A 1 -9.06 -45.56 -1.68
C MET A 1 -8.37 -44.20 -1.89
N THR A 2 -8.63 -43.58 -2.99
CA THR A 2 -8.10 -42.27 -3.36
C THR A 2 -9.00 -41.21 -2.72
N THR A 3 -8.50 -40.57 -1.64
CA THR A 3 -9.16 -39.41 -1.05
C THR A 3 -9.01 -38.24 -2.02
N THR A 4 -10.07 -37.90 -2.74
CA THR A 4 -10.21 -36.63 -3.43
C THR A 4 -10.20 -35.53 -2.36
N SER A 5 -9.10 -34.79 -2.29
CA SER A 5 -9.06 -33.53 -1.54
C SER A 5 -10.06 -32.55 -2.19
N GLU A 6 -11.17 -32.33 -1.56
CA GLU A 6 -12.07 -31.25 -1.96
C GLU A 6 -11.30 -29.94 -1.79
N ARG A 7 -11.03 -29.30 -2.92
CA ARG A 7 -10.46 -27.94 -2.97
C ARG A 7 -11.48 -27.03 -2.29
N ALA A 8 -11.07 -26.34 -1.21
CA ALA A 8 -11.91 -25.34 -0.55
C ALA A 8 -12.50 -24.38 -1.62
N PRO A 9 -13.77 -23.98 -1.50
CA PRO A 9 -14.36 -23.05 -2.45
C PRO A 9 -13.52 -21.78 -2.50
N SER A 10 -13.23 -21.31 -3.71
CA SER A 10 -12.53 -20.04 -3.94
C SER A 10 -13.22 -18.94 -3.13
N PRO A 11 -12.49 -18.09 -2.40
CA PRO A 11 -13.09 -17.00 -1.65
C PRO A 11 -13.96 -16.15 -2.58
N GLU A 12 -15.19 -15.85 -2.14
CA GLU A 12 -16.19 -15.15 -2.94
C GLU A 12 -15.66 -13.75 -3.31
N LEU A 13 -15.34 -13.56 -4.59
CA LEU A 13 -14.98 -12.24 -5.11
C LEU A 13 -16.24 -11.38 -5.21
N ARG A 14 -16.22 -10.22 -4.61
CA ARG A 14 -17.22 -9.15 -4.80
C ARG A 14 -16.48 -7.90 -5.27
N SER A 15 -16.96 -7.25 -6.28
CA SER A 15 -16.45 -5.97 -6.74
C SER A 15 -17.57 -4.97 -6.93
N GLY A 16 -17.23 -3.70 -6.88
CA GLY A 16 -18.20 -2.64 -7.07
C GLY A 16 -17.58 -1.26 -6.98
N THR A 17 -18.42 -0.24 -7.06
CA THR A 17 -18.03 1.14 -6.86
C THR A 17 -18.81 1.76 -5.72
N VAL A 18 -18.16 2.65 -4.97
CA VAL A 18 -18.79 3.43 -3.90
C VAL A 18 -18.55 4.92 -4.17
N PRO A 19 -19.59 5.76 -4.05
CA PRO A 19 -19.40 7.21 -4.17
C PRO A 19 -18.67 7.74 -2.93
N VAL A 20 -17.46 8.25 -3.12
CA VAL A 20 -16.60 8.79 -2.06
C VAL A 20 -15.95 10.07 -2.56
N ASN A 21 -16.18 11.20 -1.90
CA ASN A 21 -15.50 12.48 -2.16
C ASN A 21 -15.49 12.88 -3.66
N GLY A 22 -16.57 12.61 -4.39
CA GLY A 22 -16.71 12.89 -5.82
C GLY A 22 -16.18 11.81 -6.76
N LEU A 23 -15.60 10.73 -6.24
CA LEU A 23 -15.22 9.54 -7.01
C LEU A 23 -16.33 8.49 -7.00
N ALA A 24 -16.41 7.69 -8.07
CA ALA A 24 -16.94 6.33 -8.04
C ALA A 24 -15.77 5.39 -7.78
N LEU A 25 -15.40 5.23 -6.51
CA LEU A 25 -14.20 4.49 -6.10
C LEU A 25 -14.45 2.99 -6.28
N TYR A 26 -13.71 2.38 -7.18
CA TYR A 26 -13.77 0.93 -7.41
C TYR A 26 -13.02 0.18 -6.30
N TYR A 27 -13.55 -0.97 -5.93
CA TYR A 27 -12.91 -1.88 -4.99
C TYR A 27 -13.25 -3.34 -5.30
N GLU A 28 -12.40 -4.23 -4.81
CA GLU A 28 -12.64 -5.66 -4.74
C GLU A 28 -12.64 -6.12 -3.28
N MET A 29 -13.47 -7.11 -2.99
CA MET A 29 -13.49 -7.81 -1.70
C MET A 29 -13.27 -9.30 -1.93
N HIS A 30 -12.36 -9.89 -1.17
CA HIS A 30 -12.02 -11.30 -1.23
C HIS A 30 -12.01 -11.90 0.17
N GLY A 31 -12.49 -13.11 0.31
CA GLY A 31 -12.46 -13.83 1.58
C GLY A 31 -13.44 -13.33 2.62
N ARG A 32 -13.20 -13.74 3.86
CA ARG A 32 -14.02 -13.42 5.04
C ARG A 32 -13.10 -13.36 6.26
N GLY A 33 -13.55 -12.72 7.33
CA GLY A 33 -12.79 -12.58 8.56
C GLY A 33 -12.55 -11.12 8.92
N ASP A 34 -11.44 -10.84 9.59
CA ASP A 34 -11.06 -9.50 9.96
C ASP A 34 -10.76 -8.64 8.73
N PRO A 35 -11.21 -7.37 8.72
CA PRO A 35 -10.94 -6.47 7.58
C PRO A 35 -9.44 -6.20 7.40
N LEU A 36 -8.99 -6.35 6.15
CA LEU A 36 -7.63 -6.05 5.69
C LEU A 36 -7.70 -5.21 4.42
N VAL A 37 -7.24 -3.97 4.48
CA VAL A 37 -7.21 -3.07 3.32
C VAL A 37 -5.87 -3.18 2.62
N LEU A 38 -5.86 -3.41 1.30
CA LEU A 38 -4.67 -3.43 0.44
C LEU A 38 -4.63 -2.18 -0.44
N LEU A 39 -3.56 -1.39 -0.33
CA LEU A 39 -3.35 -0.14 -1.07
C LEU A 39 -2.18 -0.29 -2.05
N HIS A 40 -2.48 -0.22 -3.35
CA HIS A 40 -1.51 -0.41 -4.42
C HIS A 40 -0.52 0.76 -4.57
N GLY A 41 0.57 0.54 -5.29
CA GLY A 41 1.57 1.53 -5.63
C GLY A 41 1.14 2.49 -6.75
N ALA A 42 1.95 3.52 -6.98
CA ALA A 42 1.77 4.45 -8.09
C ALA A 42 1.66 3.70 -9.43
N MET A 43 0.78 4.18 -10.32
CA MET A 43 0.45 3.58 -11.62
C MET A 43 -0.04 2.11 -11.53
N GLY A 44 -0.22 1.58 -10.33
CA GLY A 44 -0.63 0.20 -10.09
C GLY A 44 -2.13 -0.03 -10.28
N THR A 45 -2.51 -1.30 -10.40
CA THR A 45 -3.87 -1.80 -10.26
C THR A 45 -3.88 -2.90 -9.21
N ILE A 46 -5.05 -3.35 -8.78
CA ILE A 46 -5.18 -4.50 -7.87
C ILE A 46 -4.45 -5.72 -8.44
N ASP A 47 -4.69 -6.03 -9.71
CA ASP A 47 -4.07 -7.18 -10.40
C ASP A 47 -2.54 -7.11 -10.39
N VAL A 48 -1.96 -5.97 -10.77
CA VAL A 48 -0.50 -5.82 -10.86
C VAL A 48 0.18 -5.94 -9.50
N CYS A 49 -0.45 -5.38 -8.47
CA CYS A 49 0.20 -5.33 -7.17
C CYS A 49 -0.12 -6.53 -6.28
N PHE A 50 -1.30 -7.14 -6.43
CA PHE A 50 -1.81 -8.05 -5.41
C PHE A 50 -2.42 -9.36 -5.93
N ALA A 51 -2.40 -9.63 -7.26
CA ALA A 51 -3.00 -10.86 -7.82
C ALA A 51 -2.51 -12.14 -7.12
N ASP A 52 -1.23 -12.20 -6.80
CA ASP A 52 -0.63 -13.36 -6.13
C ASP A 52 -0.69 -13.28 -4.60
N LEU A 53 -0.80 -12.09 -4.02
CA LEU A 53 -0.86 -11.89 -2.56
C LEU A 53 -2.26 -12.11 -1.99
N ILE A 54 -3.31 -11.67 -2.68
CA ILE A 54 -4.71 -11.83 -2.26
C ILE A 54 -5.05 -13.29 -1.94
N PRO A 55 -4.69 -14.28 -2.78
CA PRO A 55 -4.97 -15.69 -2.49
C PRO A 55 -4.35 -16.22 -1.20
N MET A 56 -3.26 -15.61 -0.73
CA MET A 56 -2.63 -15.98 0.54
C MET A 56 -3.34 -15.37 1.75
N LEU A 57 -3.87 -14.16 1.61
CA LEU A 57 -4.49 -13.40 2.69
C LEU A 57 -5.99 -13.69 2.86
N ALA A 58 -6.71 -13.86 1.76
CA ALA A 58 -8.15 -14.06 1.73
C ALA A 58 -8.68 -15.30 2.47
N PRO A 59 -7.92 -16.39 2.67
CA PRO A 59 -8.38 -17.51 3.49
C PRO A 59 -8.68 -17.17 4.95
N SER A 60 -8.01 -16.15 5.51
CA SER A 60 -8.15 -15.75 6.93
C SER A 60 -8.64 -14.31 7.13
N HIS A 61 -8.69 -13.50 6.07
CA HIS A 61 -9.07 -12.09 6.15
C HIS A 61 -10.13 -11.72 5.12
N MET A 62 -10.95 -10.74 5.46
CA MET A 62 -11.76 -10.01 4.49
C MET A 62 -10.88 -8.94 3.84
N VAL A 63 -10.25 -9.30 2.74
CA VAL A 63 -9.38 -8.39 1.97
C VAL A 63 -10.24 -7.40 1.19
N VAL A 64 -9.98 -6.11 1.35
CA VAL A 64 -10.62 -5.01 0.62
C VAL A 64 -9.52 -4.25 -0.13
N ALA A 65 -9.54 -4.29 -1.44
CA ALA A 65 -8.55 -3.66 -2.29
C ALA A 65 -9.22 -2.57 -3.15
N PRO A 66 -9.10 -1.27 -2.81
CA PRO A 66 -9.53 -0.19 -3.68
C PRO A 66 -8.51 0.10 -4.77
N GLU A 67 -9.00 0.64 -5.89
CA GLU A 67 -8.17 1.35 -6.86
C GLU A 67 -8.28 2.86 -6.63
N LEU A 68 -7.15 3.50 -6.35
CA LEU A 68 -7.08 4.91 -5.97
C LEU A 68 -7.46 5.83 -7.15
N GLN A 69 -7.74 7.11 -6.89
CA GLN A 69 -8.09 8.09 -7.93
C GLN A 69 -7.18 7.97 -9.17
N GLY A 70 -7.78 7.88 -10.34
CA GLY A 70 -7.10 7.81 -11.63
C GLY A 70 -6.46 6.45 -11.94
N HIS A 71 -6.50 5.47 -11.01
CA HIS A 71 -5.90 4.15 -11.22
C HIS A 71 -6.97 3.13 -11.60
N GLY A 72 -6.61 2.24 -12.52
CA GLY A 72 -7.44 1.11 -12.92
C GLY A 72 -8.88 1.50 -13.29
N HIS A 73 -9.86 0.89 -12.64
CA HIS A 73 -11.29 1.15 -12.87
C HIS A 73 -11.78 2.48 -12.26
N THR A 74 -11.03 3.09 -11.34
CA THR A 74 -11.40 4.36 -10.71
C THR A 74 -11.01 5.52 -11.62
N ALA A 75 -12.00 6.24 -12.16
CA ALA A 75 -11.76 7.40 -12.98
C ALA A 75 -11.02 8.50 -12.21
N ASP A 76 -10.29 9.34 -12.94
CA ASP A 76 -9.67 10.53 -12.39
C ASP A 76 -10.68 11.70 -12.24
N ILE A 77 -10.39 12.61 -11.32
CA ILE A 77 -11.02 13.94 -11.26
C ILE A 77 -10.02 14.94 -11.82
N ALA A 78 -10.30 15.52 -12.99
CA ALA A 78 -9.35 16.29 -13.76
C ALA A 78 -8.67 17.41 -12.94
N ASP A 79 -9.49 18.23 -12.25
CA ASP A 79 -9.03 19.40 -11.49
C ASP A 79 -8.59 19.07 -10.05
N ARG A 80 -8.56 17.78 -9.65
CA ARG A 80 -8.12 17.34 -8.34
C ARG A 80 -6.73 16.72 -8.43
N PRO A 81 -5.68 17.37 -7.91
CA PRO A 81 -4.35 16.78 -7.84
C PRO A 81 -4.36 15.57 -6.91
N LEU A 82 -3.41 14.65 -7.08
CA LEU A 82 -3.16 13.61 -6.09
C LEU A 82 -2.48 14.23 -4.86
N SER A 83 -2.93 13.83 -3.69
CA SER A 83 -2.25 14.12 -2.42
C SER A 83 -2.50 12.98 -1.44
N TYR A 84 -1.54 12.70 -0.57
CA TYR A 84 -1.72 11.68 0.47
C TYR A 84 -2.92 11.96 1.37
N VAL A 85 -3.17 13.22 1.69
CA VAL A 85 -4.33 13.64 2.50
C VAL A 85 -5.64 13.27 1.81
N GLN A 86 -5.77 13.56 0.52
CA GLN A 86 -6.99 13.27 -0.23
C GLN A 86 -7.17 11.77 -0.45
N LEU A 87 -6.10 11.06 -0.84
CA LEU A 87 -6.15 9.61 -1.05
C LEU A 87 -6.51 8.87 0.25
N ALA A 88 -5.94 9.26 1.38
CA ALA A 88 -6.30 8.71 2.68
C ALA A 88 -7.76 9.01 3.07
N ALA A 89 -8.26 10.22 2.79
CA ALA A 89 -9.67 10.57 3.01
C ALA A 89 -10.61 9.74 2.13
N ASP A 90 -10.22 9.43 0.89
CA ASP A 90 -10.98 8.56 -0.01
C ASP A 90 -11.05 7.12 0.53
N VAL A 91 -9.91 6.56 1.02
CA VAL A 91 -9.86 5.24 1.66
C VAL A 91 -10.73 5.22 2.93
N ALA A 92 -10.65 6.24 3.78
CA ALA A 92 -11.48 6.35 4.98
C ALA A 92 -12.98 6.40 4.63
N GLY A 93 -13.33 7.15 3.57
CA GLY A 93 -14.69 7.20 3.04
C GLY A 93 -15.19 5.85 2.55
N LEU A 94 -14.35 5.08 1.82
CA LEU A 94 -14.66 3.72 1.40
C LEU A 94 -14.92 2.82 2.62
N MET A 95 -14.01 2.81 3.60
CA MET A 95 -14.15 1.98 4.80
C MET A 95 -15.49 2.26 5.50
N ARG A 96 -15.83 3.54 5.71
CA ARG A 96 -17.11 3.94 6.32
C ARG A 96 -18.32 3.48 5.49
N SER A 97 -18.25 3.63 4.17
CA SER A 97 -19.35 3.21 3.26
C SER A 97 -19.57 1.70 3.26
N LEU A 98 -18.51 0.93 3.49
CA LEU A 98 -18.58 -0.53 3.63
C LEU A 98 -18.89 -0.99 5.07
N GLY A 99 -19.08 -0.07 6.01
CA GLY A 99 -19.34 -0.39 7.41
C GLY A 99 -18.11 -0.92 8.17
N ILE A 100 -16.91 -0.66 7.66
CA ILE A 100 -15.65 -1.08 8.27
C ILE A 100 -15.24 -0.02 9.30
N GLY A 101 -15.39 -0.34 10.58
CA GLY A 101 -15.04 0.56 11.68
C GLY A 101 -13.53 0.66 11.93
N SER A 102 -12.78 -0.41 11.67
CA SER A 102 -11.31 -0.45 11.69
C SER A 102 -10.79 -1.64 10.90
N ALA A 103 -9.58 -1.53 10.36
CA ALA A 103 -8.93 -2.58 9.57
C ALA A 103 -7.42 -2.62 9.80
N ASP A 104 -6.79 -3.74 9.49
CA ASP A 104 -5.38 -3.78 9.19
C ASP A 104 -5.16 -3.20 7.79
N VAL A 105 -4.02 -2.55 7.56
CA VAL A 105 -3.74 -1.87 6.29
C VAL A 105 -2.37 -2.30 5.77
N VAL A 106 -2.34 -2.85 4.59
CA VAL A 106 -1.10 -3.15 3.84
C VAL A 106 -0.99 -2.15 2.70
N GLY A 107 0.07 -1.37 2.67
CA GLY A 107 0.33 -0.41 1.61
C GLY A 107 1.65 -0.70 0.89
N TYR A 108 1.59 -0.80 -0.44
CA TYR A 108 2.77 -0.89 -1.28
C TYR A 108 3.11 0.47 -1.86
N SER A 109 4.37 0.94 -1.68
CA SER A 109 4.86 2.18 -2.30
C SER A 109 3.95 3.40 -1.99
N LEU A 110 3.33 4.03 -3.01
CA LEU A 110 2.31 5.07 -2.84
C LEU A 110 1.26 4.66 -1.79
N GLY A 111 0.77 3.42 -1.87
CA GLY A 111 -0.20 2.88 -0.90
C GLY A 111 0.34 2.87 0.53
N GLY A 112 1.65 2.71 0.72
CA GLY A 112 2.31 2.85 2.02
C GLY A 112 2.21 4.27 2.57
N GLY A 113 2.44 5.28 1.73
CA GLY A 113 2.24 6.68 2.08
C GLY A 113 0.78 6.99 2.43
N VAL A 114 -0.17 6.44 1.66
CA VAL A 114 -1.61 6.56 1.96
C VAL A 114 -1.96 5.90 3.31
N ALA A 115 -1.40 4.72 3.61
CA ALA A 115 -1.59 4.03 4.89
C ALA A 115 -1.04 4.85 6.07
N LEU A 116 0.15 5.45 5.90
CA LEU A 116 0.73 6.35 6.91
C LEU A 116 -0.16 7.58 7.15
N GLN A 117 -0.59 8.24 6.09
CA GLN A 117 -1.48 9.40 6.21
C GLN A 117 -2.82 9.03 6.86
N LEU A 118 -3.38 7.87 6.50
CA LEU A 118 -4.62 7.37 7.12
C LEU A 118 -4.43 7.15 8.63
N ALA A 119 -3.33 6.55 9.05
CA ALA A 119 -3.05 6.32 10.47
C ALA A 119 -2.78 7.62 11.25
N ILE A 120 -2.27 8.66 10.59
CA ILE A 120 -2.07 9.99 11.20
C ILE A 120 -3.41 10.72 11.35
N SER A 121 -4.23 10.74 10.28
CA SER A 121 -5.46 11.53 10.25
C SER A 121 -6.67 10.82 10.88
N GLU A 122 -6.73 9.50 10.81
CA GLU A 122 -7.85 8.66 11.23
C GLU A 122 -7.37 7.44 12.06
N PRO A 123 -6.67 7.65 13.18
CA PRO A 123 -6.00 6.57 13.91
C PRO A 123 -6.95 5.47 14.41
N SER A 124 -8.24 5.78 14.57
CA SER A 124 -9.25 4.80 14.97
C SER A 124 -9.62 3.80 13.87
N LEU A 125 -9.36 4.14 12.60
CA LEU A 125 -9.64 3.25 11.46
C LEU A 125 -8.53 2.22 11.23
N VAL A 126 -7.34 2.40 11.81
CA VAL A 126 -6.15 1.59 11.53
C VAL A 126 -5.76 0.77 12.75
N ARG A 127 -5.87 -0.56 12.67
CA ARG A 127 -5.44 -1.48 13.72
C ARG A 127 -3.94 -1.74 13.67
N ARG A 128 -3.43 -2.10 12.49
CA ARG A 128 -2.01 -2.38 12.21
C ARG A 128 -1.67 -1.84 10.83
N ILE A 129 -0.39 -1.59 10.59
CA ILE A 129 0.11 -1.16 9.27
C ILE A 129 1.22 -2.11 8.82
N VAL A 130 1.19 -2.46 7.55
CA VAL A 130 2.31 -3.09 6.86
C VAL A 130 2.73 -2.21 5.69
N PHE A 131 3.98 -1.78 5.70
CA PHE A 131 4.62 -1.13 4.56
C PHE A 131 5.32 -2.22 3.74
N ALA A 132 4.85 -2.48 2.53
CA ALA A 132 5.43 -3.44 1.61
C ALA A 132 6.20 -2.69 0.51
N GLY A 133 7.51 -2.93 0.41
CA GLY A 133 8.36 -2.24 -0.57
C GLY A 133 8.65 -0.80 -0.20
N GLY A 134 9.20 -0.58 0.98
CA GLY A 134 9.70 0.70 1.48
C GLY A 134 8.67 1.83 1.48
N ALA A 135 8.50 2.49 2.59
CA ALA A 135 7.80 3.77 2.66
C ALA A 135 8.78 4.84 3.13
N SER A 136 8.89 5.91 2.38
CA SER A 136 9.62 7.07 2.81
C SER A 136 8.67 8.09 3.44
N TYR A 137 9.00 8.57 4.63
CA TYR A 137 8.22 9.63 5.26
C TYR A 137 8.71 11.03 4.87
N ARG A 138 9.84 11.12 4.15
CA ARG A 138 10.40 12.36 3.59
C ARG A 138 11.03 12.06 2.23
N ARG A 139 11.01 13.06 1.35
CA ARG A 139 11.58 12.94 -0.01
C ARG A 139 13.07 12.58 0.01
N ASP A 140 13.86 13.13 0.93
CA ASP A 140 15.29 12.82 1.09
C ASP A 140 15.58 11.40 1.61
N GLY A 141 14.57 10.64 1.94
CA GLY A 141 14.67 9.20 2.23
C GLY A 141 14.87 8.32 1.00
N LEU A 142 14.64 8.86 -0.19
CA LEU A 142 14.87 8.17 -1.45
C LEU A 142 16.36 8.21 -1.84
N HIS A 143 16.77 7.31 -2.73
CA HIS A 143 18.09 7.37 -3.33
C HIS A 143 18.25 8.65 -4.19
N PRO A 144 19.47 9.25 -4.27
CA PRO A 144 19.70 10.49 -5.01
C PRO A 144 19.31 10.43 -6.48
N ASP A 145 19.54 9.31 -7.15
CA ASP A 145 19.17 9.07 -8.55
C ASP A 145 17.65 9.17 -8.80
N MET A 146 16.85 8.83 -7.80
CA MET A 146 15.39 9.05 -7.85
C MET A 146 15.01 10.52 -7.71
N LEU A 147 15.84 11.32 -7.04
CA LEU A 147 15.60 12.75 -6.83
C LEU A 147 16.05 13.60 -8.03
N GLU A 148 17.13 13.17 -8.70
CA GLU A 148 17.75 13.89 -9.83
C GLU A 148 17.01 13.68 -11.15
N SER A 149 16.36 12.53 -11.33
CA SER A 149 15.66 12.18 -12.58
C SER A 149 14.33 12.92 -12.79
N GLY A 150 13.95 13.83 -11.93
CA GLY A 150 12.56 14.25 -11.81
C GLY A 150 12.19 15.69 -12.13
N ASP A 151 13.09 16.59 -12.44
CA ASP A 151 12.69 18.02 -12.50
C ASP A 151 12.14 18.50 -13.86
N SER A 152 12.28 17.77 -14.96
CA SER A 152 11.83 18.27 -16.25
C SER A 152 10.81 17.42 -17.00
N ASP A 153 10.85 16.10 -16.90
CA ASP A 153 10.05 15.27 -17.80
C ASP A 153 9.20 14.21 -17.06
N VAL A 154 7.93 14.12 -17.44
CA VAL A 154 7.08 12.97 -17.09
C VAL A 154 7.64 11.76 -17.84
N PRO A 155 8.04 10.66 -17.16
CA PRO A 155 8.64 9.52 -17.83
C PRO A 155 7.61 8.86 -18.77
N ASP A 156 8.07 8.46 -19.95
CA ASP A 156 7.26 7.62 -20.83
C ASP A 156 7.31 6.17 -20.32
N LEU A 157 6.24 5.75 -19.67
CA LEU A 157 6.04 4.39 -19.18
C LEU A 157 5.15 3.54 -20.09
N THR A 158 4.93 3.99 -21.34
CA THR A 158 4.16 3.24 -22.36
C THR A 158 4.84 1.89 -22.64
N GLY A 159 4.04 0.83 -22.73
CA GLY A 159 4.53 -0.53 -22.99
C GLY A 159 5.06 -1.27 -21.76
N THR A 160 5.08 -0.64 -20.57
CA THR A 160 5.38 -1.34 -19.32
C THR A 160 4.22 -2.24 -18.88
N PRO A 161 4.45 -3.22 -17.98
CA PRO A 161 3.38 -4.04 -17.40
C PRO A 161 2.28 -3.21 -16.71
N TRP A 162 2.64 -2.09 -16.08
CA TRP A 162 1.67 -1.16 -15.45
C TRP A 162 0.77 -0.50 -16.49
N HIS A 163 1.34 0.01 -17.59
CA HIS A 163 0.57 0.56 -18.70
C HIS A 163 -0.37 -0.49 -19.31
N ALA A 164 0.13 -1.69 -19.56
CA ALA A 164 -0.69 -2.77 -20.13
C ALA A 164 -1.86 -3.15 -19.22
N ALA A 165 -1.63 -3.21 -17.88
CA ALA A 165 -2.68 -3.49 -16.92
C ALA A 165 -3.71 -2.34 -16.81
N TYR A 166 -3.24 -1.11 -16.81
CA TYR A 166 -4.11 0.07 -16.81
C TYR A 166 -5.03 0.09 -18.02
N VAL A 167 -4.47 -0.01 -19.24
CA VAL A 167 -5.23 0.00 -20.50
C VAL A 167 -6.28 -1.10 -20.56
N LYS A 168 -6.02 -2.24 -19.92
CA LYS A 168 -6.93 -3.39 -19.89
C LYS A 168 -8.23 -3.09 -19.16
N VAL A 169 -8.21 -2.23 -18.12
CA VAL A 169 -9.34 -2.04 -17.20
C VAL A 169 -9.85 -0.61 -17.12
N ALA A 170 -9.04 0.39 -17.47
CA ALA A 170 -9.41 1.80 -17.36
C ALA A 170 -10.55 2.16 -18.32
N ALA A 171 -11.52 2.89 -17.82
CA ALA A 171 -12.61 3.44 -18.64
C ALA A 171 -12.11 4.48 -19.66
N GLN A 172 -10.98 5.12 -19.38
CA GLN A 172 -10.34 6.16 -20.22
C GLN A 172 -8.84 5.85 -20.35
N PRO A 173 -8.45 4.82 -21.14
CA PRO A 173 -7.05 4.39 -21.24
C PRO A 173 -6.11 5.47 -21.79
N GLU A 174 -6.63 6.45 -22.52
CA GLU A 174 -5.90 7.64 -23.00
C GLU A 174 -5.42 8.56 -21.84
N GLN A 175 -5.97 8.42 -20.64
CA GLN A 175 -5.57 9.20 -19.45
C GLN A 175 -4.29 8.67 -18.78
N TRP A 176 -3.63 7.65 -19.33
CA TRP A 176 -2.39 7.10 -18.77
C TRP A 176 -1.32 8.17 -18.47
N ASN A 177 -1.04 9.03 -19.44
CA ASN A 177 -0.03 10.08 -19.25
C ASN A 177 -0.45 11.11 -18.20
N THR A 178 -1.75 11.41 -18.08
CA THR A 178 -2.29 12.25 -17.01
C THR A 178 -2.06 11.60 -15.64
N LEU A 179 -2.31 10.30 -15.51
CA LEU A 179 -2.05 9.55 -14.28
C LEU A 179 -0.57 9.57 -13.91
N VAL A 180 0.32 9.29 -14.86
CA VAL A 180 1.78 9.33 -14.63
C VAL A 180 2.20 10.74 -14.19
N GLY A 181 1.73 11.79 -14.88
CA GLY A 181 2.01 13.18 -14.52
C GLY A 181 1.57 13.53 -13.12
N LYS A 182 0.34 13.17 -12.73
CA LYS A 182 -0.18 13.42 -11.38
C LYS A 182 0.60 12.69 -10.28
N ASN A 183 1.09 11.47 -10.53
CA ASN A 183 1.95 10.77 -9.58
C ASN A 183 3.32 11.46 -9.45
N VAL A 184 3.92 11.88 -10.55
CA VAL A 184 5.17 12.66 -10.55
C VAL A 184 4.99 13.96 -9.80
N ASP A 185 3.88 14.67 -10.03
CA ASP A 185 3.57 15.93 -9.33
C ASP A 185 3.35 15.73 -7.84
N LEU A 186 2.73 14.62 -7.42
CA LEU A 186 2.61 14.25 -6.01
C LEU A 186 4.01 14.10 -5.38
N ASP A 187 4.91 13.34 -6.00
CA ASP A 187 6.26 13.12 -5.48
C ASP A 187 7.09 14.40 -5.42
N ARG A 188 6.93 15.30 -6.40
CA ARG A 188 7.63 16.59 -6.45
C ARG A 188 7.20 17.56 -5.36
N HIS A 189 5.91 17.63 -5.08
CA HIS A 189 5.33 18.62 -4.19
C HIS A 189 5.06 18.09 -2.78
N PHE A 190 5.45 16.85 -2.50
CA PHE A 190 5.31 16.28 -1.19
C PHE A 190 6.52 16.59 -0.31
N ASP A 191 6.35 17.49 0.65
CA ASP A 191 7.38 17.90 1.59
C ASP A 191 7.72 16.83 2.64
N GLY A 192 6.90 15.80 2.76
CA GLY A 192 7.03 14.74 3.77
C GLY A 192 6.17 14.97 5.02
N TRP A 193 6.17 14.00 5.88
CA TRP A 193 5.64 14.09 7.24
C TRP A 193 6.77 14.48 8.20
N THR A 194 6.41 15.21 9.24
CA THR A 194 7.36 15.49 10.33
C THR A 194 7.64 14.22 11.15
N ALA A 195 8.78 14.17 11.82
CA ALA A 195 9.10 13.08 12.73
C ALA A 195 8.04 12.91 13.84
N ASP A 196 7.41 14.01 14.28
CA ASP A 196 6.38 13.95 15.30
C ASP A 196 5.06 13.38 14.77
N GLN A 197 4.71 13.64 13.51
CA GLN A 197 3.58 12.98 12.84
C GLN A 197 3.81 11.48 12.74
N VAL A 198 5.01 11.03 12.34
CA VAL A 198 5.34 9.60 12.33
C VAL A 198 5.28 8.99 13.73
N ARG A 199 5.82 9.66 14.75
CA ARG A 199 5.72 9.21 16.17
C ARG A 199 4.29 9.16 16.70
N SER A 200 3.38 9.94 16.14
CA SER A 200 1.97 9.95 16.55
C SER A 200 1.21 8.68 16.14
N VAL A 201 1.74 7.90 15.19
CA VAL A 201 1.17 6.64 14.75
C VAL A 201 1.21 5.62 15.89
N ARG A 202 0.03 5.18 16.32
CA ARG A 202 -0.13 4.23 17.44
C ARG A 202 -0.29 2.79 16.98
N ALA A 203 -0.65 2.58 15.73
CA ALA A 203 -0.83 1.26 15.16
C ALA A 203 0.50 0.49 15.17
N PRO A 204 0.53 -0.76 15.63
CA PRO A 204 1.66 -1.65 15.41
C PRO A 204 2.03 -1.68 13.93
N THR A 205 3.33 -1.71 13.61
CA THR A 205 3.79 -1.51 12.24
C THR A 205 4.82 -2.55 11.85
N LEU A 206 4.66 -3.11 10.65
CA LEU A 206 5.67 -3.94 9.99
C LEU A 206 6.22 -3.19 8.77
N LEU A 207 7.54 -2.98 8.72
CA LEU A 207 8.23 -2.45 7.56
C LEU A 207 8.92 -3.60 6.82
N LEU A 208 8.56 -3.81 5.56
CA LEU A 208 9.17 -4.77 4.65
C LEU A 208 9.82 -3.98 3.50
N VAL A 209 11.13 -4.07 3.37
CA VAL A 209 11.91 -3.32 2.38
C VAL A 209 12.93 -4.22 1.71
N GLY A 210 13.20 -4.03 0.43
CA GLY A 210 14.31 -4.69 -0.25
C GLY A 210 15.66 -4.05 0.12
N ASP A 211 16.76 -4.82 0.09
CA ASP A 211 18.11 -4.28 0.28
C ASP A 211 18.62 -3.44 -0.90
N ALA A 212 17.88 -3.49 -2.03
CA ALA A 212 18.10 -2.68 -3.23
C ALA A 212 16.84 -1.85 -3.60
N ASP A 213 16.12 -1.38 -2.58
CA ASP A 213 14.91 -0.55 -2.75
C ASP A 213 15.27 0.89 -3.16
N ILE A 214 14.30 1.63 -3.70
CA ILE A 214 14.44 3.07 -3.96
C ILE A 214 14.50 3.91 -2.68
N VAL A 215 13.99 3.37 -1.57
CA VAL A 215 14.10 3.96 -0.23
C VAL A 215 15.41 3.52 0.41
N ARG A 216 16.22 4.47 0.84
CA ARG A 216 17.51 4.18 1.47
C ARG A 216 17.32 3.35 2.76
N PRO A 217 18.12 2.30 2.97
CA PRO A 217 18.01 1.46 4.17
C PRO A 217 18.10 2.25 5.47
N GLU A 218 18.97 3.29 5.53
CA GLU A 218 19.13 4.15 6.70
C GLU A 218 17.84 4.88 7.04
N HIS A 219 17.11 5.34 6.02
CA HIS A 219 15.83 6.03 6.20
C HIS A 219 14.73 5.08 6.69
N THR A 220 14.71 3.85 6.18
CA THR A 220 13.80 2.82 6.69
C THR A 220 14.08 2.51 8.17
N VAL A 221 15.36 2.43 8.57
CA VAL A 221 15.75 2.24 9.97
C VAL A 221 15.37 3.46 10.81
N GLU A 222 15.53 4.69 10.29
CA GLU A 222 15.08 5.91 10.96
C GLU A 222 13.56 5.86 11.20
N MET A 223 12.77 5.57 10.16
CA MET A 223 11.31 5.45 10.29
C MET A 223 10.90 4.37 11.29
N PHE A 224 11.56 3.20 11.25
CA PHE A 224 11.35 2.13 12.23
C PHE A 224 11.55 2.60 13.67
N ARG A 225 12.60 3.41 13.92
CA ARG A 225 12.86 3.98 15.26
C ARG A 225 11.82 5.01 15.67
N LEU A 226 11.37 5.87 14.75
CA LEU A 226 10.30 6.83 15.03
C LEU A 226 8.99 6.11 15.42
N LEU A 227 8.73 4.95 14.85
CA LEU A 227 7.58 4.09 15.16
C LEU A 227 7.79 3.21 16.42
N GLY A 228 8.84 3.47 17.19
CA GLY A 228 9.12 2.82 18.48
C GLY A 228 9.95 1.53 18.38
N GLY A 229 10.49 1.21 17.21
CA GLY A 229 11.37 0.06 17.00
C GLY A 229 12.82 0.28 17.45
N GLY A 230 13.66 -0.75 17.32
CA GLY A 230 15.10 -0.68 17.61
C GLY A 230 15.45 -0.75 19.08
N VAL A 231 14.56 -1.31 19.91
CA VAL A 231 14.83 -1.61 21.33
C VAL A 231 15.52 -2.96 21.48
N ASN A 232 16.25 -3.16 22.60
CA ASN A 232 16.77 -4.48 22.97
C ASN A 232 15.62 -5.34 23.52
N GLY A 233 15.13 -6.26 22.70
CA GLY A 233 13.98 -7.12 23.02
C GLY A 233 14.21 -8.07 24.21
N ASP A 234 15.44 -8.47 24.46
CA ASP A 234 15.79 -9.36 25.60
C ASP A 234 15.65 -8.63 26.95
N VAL A 235 15.70 -7.31 26.93
CA VAL A 235 15.63 -6.46 28.14
C VAL A 235 14.29 -5.75 28.26
N ALA A 236 13.80 -5.15 27.17
CA ALA A 236 12.61 -4.29 27.15
C ALA A 236 11.35 -4.99 26.62
N GLY A 237 11.46 -6.25 26.19
CA GLY A 237 10.43 -6.91 25.41
C GLY A 237 10.44 -6.47 23.95
N LEU A 238 9.70 -7.20 23.11
CA LEU A 238 9.62 -6.87 21.69
C LEU A 238 8.83 -5.57 21.47
N SER A 239 9.34 -4.71 20.59
CA SER A 239 8.64 -3.53 20.14
C SER A 239 7.35 -3.91 19.38
N ARG A 240 6.37 -3.03 19.37
CA ARG A 240 5.17 -3.17 18.53
C ARG A 240 5.46 -2.95 17.04
N SER A 241 6.61 -2.36 16.71
CA SER A 241 7.08 -2.20 15.33
C SER A 241 8.11 -3.26 14.99
N ARG A 242 8.03 -3.77 13.76
CA ARG A 242 8.89 -4.80 13.19
C ARG A 242 9.57 -4.28 11.94
N LEU A 243 10.73 -4.82 11.62
CA LEU A 243 11.47 -4.49 10.40
C LEU A 243 12.02 -5.78 9.79
N ALA A 244 11.80 -5.97 8.50
CA ALA A 244 12.47 -6.97 7.70
C ALA A 244 13.10 -6.32 6.46
N VAL A 245 14.37 -6.66 6.20
CA VAL A 245 15.09 -6.28 4.98
C VAL A 245 15.23 -7.53 4.14
N LEU A 246 14.64 -7.52 2.95
CA LEU A 246 14.59 -8.66 2.03
C LEU A 246 15.82 -8.68 1.14
N PRO A 247 16.68 -9.72 1.22
CA PRO A 247 17.91 -9.77 0.46
C PRO A 247 17.67 -9.93 -1.05
N GLY A 248 18.51 -9.27 -1.87
CA GLY A 248 18.45 -9.33 -3.33
C GLY A 248 17.10 -8.86 -3.89
N THR A 249 16.52 -7.84 -3.29
CA THR A 249 15.14 -7.41 -3.61
C THR A 249 15.10 -5.91 -3.85
N SER A 250 14.64 -5.51 -5.05
CA SER A 250 14.40 -4.11 -5.41
C SER A 250 12.98 -3.68 -5.02
N HIS A 251 12.67 -2.40 -5.18
CA HIS A 251 11.35 -1.82 -4.92
C HIS A 251 10.22 -2.57 -5.65
N VAL A 252 10.37 -2.77 -6.97
CA VAL A 252 9.41 -3.54 -7.76
C VAL A 252 9.53 -5.04 -7.49
N GLY A 253 10.75 -5.52 -7.28
CA GLY A 253 11.05 -6.92 -7.02
C GLY A 253 10.37 -7.47 -5.76
N VAL A 254 9.98 -6.60 -4.83
CA VAL A 254 9.25 -7.01 -3.62
C VAL A 254 7.91 -7.67 -3.94
N LEU A 255 7.22 -7.21 -5.00
CA LEU A 255 5.95 -7.81 -5.44
C LEU A 255 6.10 -9.26 -5.88
N GLY A 256 7.27 -9.64 -6.38
CA GLY A 256 7.59 -11.03 -6.74
C GLY A 256 8.00 -11.92 -5.55
N ARG A 257 8.15 -11.37 -4.34
CA ARG A 257 8.48 -12.11 -3.11
C ARG A 257 7.23 -12.54 -2.34
N VAL A 258 6.20 -12.98 -3.05
CA VAL A 258 4.86 -13.24 -2.51
C VAL A 258 4.88 -14.17 -1.29
N ASP A 259 5.65 -15.27 -1.34
CA ASP A 259 5.74 -16.22 -0.22
C ASP A 259 6.32 -15.57 1.05
N TRP A 260 7.35 -14.72 0.88
CA TRP A 260 7.94 -13.99 2.02
C TRP A 260 6.98 -12.92 2.55
N LEU A 261 6.42 -12.11 1.64
CA LEU A 261 5.45 -11.07 2.02
C LEU A 261 4.24 -11.69 2.73
N GLY A 262 3.60 -12.67 2.10
CA GLY A 262 2.39 -13.29 2.64
C GLY A 262 2.62 -13.91 4.01
N SER A 263 3.72 -14.66 4.17
CA SER A 263 4.07 -15.27 5.46
C SER A 263 4.32 -14.22 6.54
N MET A 264 5.17 -13.21 6.27
CA MET A 264 5.50 -12.17 7.25
C MET A 264 4.28 -11.31 7.62
N ILE A 265 3.42 -11.02 6.64
CA ILE A 265 2.17 -10.28 6.88
C ILE A 265 1.24 -11.10 7.77
N LEU A 266 0.98 -12.36 7.44
CA LEU A 266 0.09 -13.22 8.22
C LEU A 266 0.59 -13.45 9.64
N ASP A 267 1.89 -13.69 9.82
CA ASP A 267 2.51 -13.84 11.13
C ASP A 267 2.32 -12.56 11.96
N PHE A 268 2.60 -11.39 11.38
CA PHE A 268 2.44 -10.10 12.07
C PHE A 268 0.99 -9.78 12.41
N LEU A 269 0.04 -10.07 11.50
CA LEU A 269 -1.39 -9.82 11.73
C LEU A 269 -1.99 -10.80 12.76
N GLY A 270 -1.42 -11.98 12.91
CA GLY A 270 -1.81 -12.99 13.90
C GLY A 270 -1.24 -12.77 15.31
N GLU A 271 -0.27 -11.87 15.49
CA GLU A 271 0.31 -11.60 16.82
C GLU A 271 -0.70 -10.94 17.77
N GLU A 272 -0.75 -11.36 19.04
CA GLU A 272 -1.36 -10.61 20.14
C GLU A 272 -0.36 -9.53 20.59
N LEU A 273 -0.61 -8.27 20.22
CA LEU A 273 0.30 -7.13 20.45
C LEU A 273 -0.24 -6.17 21.51
#